data_e4dd38014bafe044fcda1408c10391eb
#
_entry.id   e4dd38014bafe044fcda1408c10391eb
#
_cell.length_a   1.000
_cell.length_b   1.000
_cell.length_c   1.000
_cell.angle_alpha   90.00
_cell.angle_beta   90.00
_cell.angle_gamma   90.00
#
_symmetry.space_group_name_H-M   'P 1'
#
loop_
_entity.id
_entity.type
_entity.pdbx_description
1 polymer ?
#
loop_
_entity_poly.entity_id
_entity_poly.type
_entity_poly.pdbx_seq_one_letter_code
_entity_poly.pdbx_strand_id
1 'polypeptide(L)'
;MKKTIPLLIALFMSIQIFAQDTVTVLIDNKKAAQCVITEELKETKLLLKKSVYKNYKTLAIQIKGTNAAGDTYKRDLEITGATSIMVSEVKDKPGKFEVIDATVEKQLLAGKTLKLYLLLNPSNPMLMIPSRRVYLGSLVMK
;
A
#
# COMPACT_ATOMS: atom_id res chain seq x y z
N MET A 1 23.03 36.11 28.75
CA MET A 1 23.63 35.20 27.76
C MET A 1 23.50 33.69 28.06
N LYS A 2 22.89 33.31 29.18
CA LYS A 2 22.75 31.89 29.57
C LYS A 2 21.37 31.25 29.21
N LYS A 3 20.50 31.95 28.47
CA LYS A 3 19.12 31.50 28.20
C LYS A 3 18.84 30.98 26.78
N THR A 4 19.86 30.88 25.91
CA THR A 4 19.68 30.45 24.54
C THR A 4 19.97 28.99 24.26
N ILE A 5 20.58 28.27 25.22
CA ILE A 5 20.94 26.86 25.04
C ILE A 5 19.73 25.89 25.07
N PRO A 6 18.71 26.08 25.94
CA PRO A 6 17.56 25.16 25.96
C PRO A 6 16.68 25.25 24.74
N LEU A 7 16.65 26.38 24.03
CA LEU A 7 15.85 26.55 22.84
C LEU A 7 16.42 25.76 21.65
N LEU A 8 17.74 25.64 21.58
CA LEU A 8 18.41 24.91 20.50
C LEU A 8 18.22 23.38 20.67
N ILE A 9 18.20 22.90 21.90
CA ILE A 9 17.97 21.47 22.20
C ILE A 9 16.51 21.07 21.91
N ALA A 10 15.56 21.96 22.19
CA ALA A 10 14.15 21.74 21.87
C ALA A 10 13.91 21.68 20.35
N LEU A 11 14.68 22.44 19.57
CA LEU A 11 14.58 22.42 18.09
C LEU A 11 15.11 21.13 17.48
N PHE A 12 16.10 20.49 18.11
CA PHE A 12 16.63 19.21 17.62
C PHE A 12 15.78 17.97 18.00
N MET A 13 14.90 18.09 19.00
CA MET A 13 14.00 16.99 19.38
C MET A 13 12.73 16.90 18.55
N SER A 14 12.45 17.88 17.69
CA SER A 14 11.18 17.95 16.97
C SER A 14 11.20 17.33 15.57
N ILE A 15 12.30 16.71 15.12
CA ILE A 15 12.38 16.18 13.75
C ILE A 15 12.74 14.70 13.76
N GLN A 16 11.89 13.89 14.40
CA GLN A 16 11.80 12.47 14.08
C GLN A 16 10.39 12.17 13.56
N ILE A 17 10.01 12.80 12.45
CA ILE A 17 8.89 12.33 11.67
C ILE A 17 9.41 11.12 10.92
N PHE A 18 9.25 9.94 11.48
CA PHE A 18 9.42 8.70 10.74
C PHE A 18 8.37 8.70 9.64
N ALA A 19 8.81 8.82 8.39
CA ALA A 19 7.92 8.62 7.24
C ALA A 19 7.40 7.18 7.28
N GLN A 20 6.14 7.01 7.66
CA GLN A 20 5.49 5.71 7.69
C GLN A 20 5.10 5.31 6.26
N ASP A 21 5.30 4.04 5.93
CA ASP A 21 4.84 3.50 4.66
C ASP A 21 3.31 3.51 4.63
N THR A 22 2.74 3.98 3.53
CA THR A 22 1.29 4.11 3.36
C THR A 22 0.79 3.38 2.12
N VAL A 23 -0.45 2.89 2.21
CA VAL A 23 -1.20 2.31 1.10
C VAL A 23 -2.39 3.20 0.80
N THR A 24 -2.54 3.59 -0.45
CA THR A 24 -3.66 4.40 -0.92
C THR A 24 -4.40 3.67 -2.02
N VAL A 25 -5.72 3.60 -1.89
CA VAL A 25 -6.60 3.10 -2.96
C VAL A 25 -7.04 4.29 -3.79
N LEU A 26 -6.77 4.24 -5.09
CA LEU A 26 -7.13 5.25 -6.07
C LEU A 26 -8.27 4.74 -6.95
N ILE A 27 -9.37 5.49 -6.99
CA ILE A 27 -10.46 5.27 -7.94
C ILE A 27 -10.48 6.46 -8.90
N ASP A 28 -10.31 6.20 -10.18
CA ASP A 28 -10.16 7.23 -11.23
C ASP A 28 -9.09 8.28 -10.87
N ASN A 29 -7.94 7.80 -10.35
CA ASN A 29 -6.81 8.60 -9.88
C ASN A 29 -7.08 9.52 -8.68
N LYS A 30 -8.22 9.35 -8.01
CA LYS A 30 -8.57 10.08 -6.78
C LYS A 30 -8.46 9.15 -5.58
N LYS A 31 -7.96 9.67 -4.48
CA LYS A 31 -7.85 8.93 -3.23
C LYS A 31 -9.24 8.54 -2.70
N ALA A 32 -9.51 7.24 -2.62
CA ALA A 32 -10.75 6.69 -2.08
C ALA A 32 -10.57 6.17 -0.64
N ALA A 33 -9.41 5.59 -0.33
CA ALA A 33 -9.07 5.11 1.00
C ALA A 33 -7.55 5.14 1.19
N GLN A 34 -7.10 5.22 2.42
CA GLN A 34 -5.69 5.22 2.78
C GLN A 34 -5.48 4.61 4.16
N CYS A 35 -4.40 3.86 4.33
CA CYS A 35 -3.95 3.38 5.63
C CYS A 35 -2.43 3.36 5.72
N VAL A 36 -1.93 3.24 6.95
CA VAL A 36 -0.52 3.00 7.23
C VAL A 36 -0.25 1.50 7.20
N ILE A 37 0.88 1.09 6.65
CA ILE A 37 1.31 -0.32 6.66
C ILE A 37 1.66 -0.70 8.10
N THR A 38 0.99 -1.73 8.61
CA THR A 38 1.18 -2.28 9.95
C THR A 38 1.41 -3.79 9.88
N GLU A 39 1.55 -4.42 11.04
CA GLU A 39 1.62 -5.88 11.11
C GLU A 39 0.27 -6.54 10.80
N GLU A 40 0.30 -7.72 10.19
CA GLU A 40 -0.92 -8.48 9.81
C GLU A 40 -1.86 -8.76 10.99
N LEU A 41 -1.31 -8.86 12.20
CA LEU A 41 -2.09 -9.08 13.44
C LEU A 41 -3.01 -7.88 13.78
N LYS A 42 -2.73 -6.72 13.22
CA LYS A 42 -3.58 -5.54 13.34
C LYS A 42 -4.41 -5.40 12.07
N GLU A 43 -5.67 -5.83 12.11
CA GLU A 43 -6.55 -5.63 10.98
C GLU A 43 -6.66 -4.15 10.61
N THR A 44 -6.15 -3.80 9.44
CA THR A 44 -6.31 -2.48 8.87
C THR A 44 -7.29 -2.56 7.71
N LYS A 45 -8.39 -1.82 7.80
CA LYS A 45 -9.44 -1.83 6.78
C LYS A 45 -9.35 -0.62 5.86
N LEU A 46 -9.32 -0.88 4.57
CA LEU A 46 -9.46 0.12 3.52
C LEU A 46 -10.92 0.13 3.06
N LEU A 47 -11.69 1.09 3.53
CA LEU A 47 -13.13 1.15 3.29
C LEU A 47 -13.43 1.93 2.01
N LEU A 48 -14.08 1.27 1.05
CA LEU A 48 -14.57 1.88 -0.18
C LEU A 48 -16.07 2.13 -0.09
N LYS A 49 -16.50 3.31 -0.46
CA LYS A 49 -17.92 3.66 -0.53
C LYS A 49 -18.51 3.18 -1.85
N LYS A 50 -19.61 2.43 -1.80
CA LYS A 50 -20.33 1.95 -3.01
C LYS A 50 -20.69 3.09 -3.96
N SER A 51 -21.06 4.25 -3.43
CA SER A 51 -21.41 5.42 -4.24
C SER A 51 -20.27 5.93 -5.12
N VAL A 52 -19.04 5.84 -4.64
CA VAL A 52 -17.84 6.24 -5.39
C VAL A 52 -17.48 5.17 -6.42
N TYR A 53 -17.76 3.90 -6.11
CA TYR A 53 -17.39 2.75 -6.93
C TYR A 53 -18.30 2.49 -8.13
N LYS A 54 -19.54 2.99 -8.08
CA LYS A 54 -20.61 2.63 -9.04
C LYS A 54 -20.31 2.96 -10.50
N ASN A 55 -19.48 3.95 -10.79
CA ASN A 55 -19.14 4.41 -12.14
C ASN A 55 -17.63 4.58 -12.37
N TYR A 56 -16.80 3.81 -11.66
CA TYR A 56 -15.35 3.93 -11.82
C TYR A 56 -14.88 3.33 -13.14
N LYS A 57 -13.79 3.88 -13.65
CA LYS A 57 -13.07 3.37 -14.83
C LYS A 57 -11.78 2.67 -14.46
N THR A 58 -11.10 3.16 -13.45
CA THR A 58 -9.80 2.64 -13.02
C THR A 58 -9.75 2.46 -11.51
N LEU A 59 -9.17 1.35 -11.08
CA LEU A 59 -8.84 1.05 -9.69
C LEU A 59 -7.33 0.83 -9.62
N ALA A 60 -6.66 1.54 -8.73
CA ALA A 60 -5.23 1.37 -8.51
C ALA A 60 -4.90 1.38 -7.02
N ILE A 61 -3.83 0.67 -6.69
CA ILE A 61 -3.22 0.68 -5.35
C ILE A 61 -1.87 1.41 -5.46
N GLN A 62 -1.67 2.41 -4.63
CA GLN A 62 -0.43 3.16 -4.56
C GLN A 62 0.24 2.95 -3.20
N ILE A 63 1.48 2.50 -3.23
CA ILE A 63 2.30 2.33 -2.03
C ILE A 63 3.36 3.43 -2.02
N LYS A 64 3.49 4.12 -0.89
CA LYS A 64 4.52 5.14 -0.67
C LYS A 64 5.35 4.77 0.56
N GLY A 65 6.64 5.07 0.52
CA GLY A 65 7.58 4.84 1.60
C GLY A 65 8.69 3.88 1.22
N THR A 66 9.32 3.27 2.20
CA THR A 66 10.50 2.41 2.03
C THR A 66 10.24 1.20 1.13
N ASN A 67 9.05 0.60 1.24
CA ASN A 67 8.69 -0.59 0.44
C ASN A 67 8.46 -0.27 -1.04
N ALA A 68 8.26 0.99 -1.40
CA ALA A 68 8.07 1.44 -2.79
C ALA A 68 9.38 1.91 -3.44
N ALA A 69 10.46 2.04 -2.66
CA ALA A 69 11.72 2.61 -3.12
C ALA A 69 12.73 1.53 -3.53
N GLY A 70 13.57 1.88 -4.51
CA GLY A 70 14.74 1.10 -4.92
C GLY A 70 14.46 -0.04 -5.89
N ASP A 71 15.54 -0.55 -6.49
CA ASP A 71 15.52 -1.60 -7.52
C ASP A 71 15.96 -2.99 -6.99
N THR A 72 16.22 -3.10 -5.68
CA THR A 72 16.67 -4.35 -5.05
C THR A 72 15.61 -5.45 -5.12
N TYR A 73 14.33 -5.06 -5.08
CA TYR A 73 13.21 -5.97 -5.12
C TYR A 73 12.29 -5.69 -6.32
N LYS A 74 11.86 -6.77 -6.96
CA LYS A 74 10.69 -6.75 -7.83
C LYS A 74 9.44 -6.82 -6.95
N ARG A 75 8.50 -5.93 -7.18
CA ARG A 75 7.26 -5.81 -6.40
C ARG A 75 6.07 -6.31 -7.20
N ASP A 76 5.27 -7.16 -6.58
CA ASP A 76 3.98 -7.61 -7.09
C ASP A 76 2.92 -7.44 -6.00
N LEU A 77 1.72 -7.09 -6.38
CA LEU A 77 0.57 -7.01 -5.48
C LEU A 77 -0.20 -8.32 -5.53
N GLU A 78 -0.40 -8.95 -4.38
CA GLU A 78 -1.29 -10.10 -4.23
C GLU A 78 -2.61 -9.67 -3.61
N ILE A 79 -3.70 -9.96 -4.28
CA ILE A 79 -5.06 -9.71 -3.78
C ILE A 79 -5.68 -11.07 -3.47
N THR A 80 -5.93 -11.32 -2.20
CA THR A 80 -6.43 -12.61 -1.70
C THR A 80 -7.88 -12.49 -1.25
N GLY A 81 -8.76 -13.23 -1.89
CA GLY A 81 -10.16 -13.39 -1.53
C GLY A 81 -10.55 -14.86 -1.68
N ALA A 82 -11.59 -15.14 -2.46
CA ALA A 82 -11.93 -16.52 -2.85
C ALA A 82 -10.81 -17.16 -3.70
N THR A 83 -10.12 -16.34 -4.50
CA THR A 83 -8.94 -16.70 -5.28
C THR A 83 -7.81 -15.72 -5.01
N SER A 84 -6.60 -16.09 -5.34
CA SER A 84 -5.43 -15.20 -5.28
C SER A 84 -5.14 -14.62 -6.66
N ILE A 85 -5.04 -13.31 -6.73
CA ILE A 85 -4.80 -12.56 -7.96
C ILE A 85 -3.49 -11.79 -7.80
N MET A 86 -2.61 -11.90 -8.81
CA MET A 86 -1.34 -11.21 -8.85
C MET A 86 -1.41 -10.02 -9.81
N VAL A 87 -0.95 -8.87 -9.36
CA VAL A 87 -0.89 -7.63 -10.14
C VAL A 87 0.55 -7.12 -10.15
N SER A 88 1.10 -6.92 -11.34
CA SER A 88 2.45 -6.38 -11.49
C SER A 88 2.49 -4.87 -11.30
N GLU A 89 3.62 -4.38 -10.80
CA GLU A 89 3.88 -2.95 -10.68
C GLU A 89 3.87 -2.28 -12.06
N VAL A 90 3.26 -1.10 -12.16
CA VAL A 90 3.23 -0.33 -13.41
C VAL A 90 4.64 0.15 -13.75
N LYS A 91 5.05 -0.08 -14.99
CA LYS A 91 6.37 0.34 -15.48
C LYS A 91 6.55 1.85 -15.30
N ASP A 92 7.73 2.24 -14.81
CA ASP A 92 8.12 3.64 -14.56
C ASP A 92 7.26 4.41 -13.53
N LYS A 93 6.43 3.70 -12.78
CA LYS A 93 5.62 4.27 -11.67
C LYS A 93 5.82 3.44 -10.40
N PRO A 94 6.90 3.68 -9.63
CA PRO A 94 7.20 2.91 -8.43
C PRO A 94 6.05 2.89 -7.43
N GLY A 95 5.70 1.70 -6.96
CA GLY A 95 4.65 1.49 -5.97
C GLY A 95 3.22 1.58 -6.50
N LYS A 96 3.00 1.74 -7.80
CA LYS A 96 1.67 1.79 -8.40
C LYS A 96 1.28 0.47 -9.05
N PHE A 97 0.09 -0.02 -8.69
CA PHE A 97 -0.50 -1.26 -9.22
C PHE A 97 -1.89 -0.97 -9.75
N GLU A 98 -2.11 -1.16 -11.04
CA GLU A 98 -3.43 -1.01 -11.66
C GLU A 98 -4.18 -2.34 -11.64
N VAL A 99 -5.35 -2.35 -11.00
CA VAL A 99 -6.19 -3.53 -10.85
C VAL A 99 -7.23 -3.55 -11.96
N ILE A 100 -7.03 -4.40 -12.96
CA ILE A 100 -7.90 -4.52 -14.14
C ILE A 100 -8.73 -5.80 -14.13
N ASP A 101 -8.55 -6.69 -13.18
CA ASP A 101 -9.25 -7.96 -13.10
C ASP A 101 -10.70 -7.77 -12.61
N ALA A 102 -11.66 -8.13 -13.45
CA ALA A 102 -13.09 -8.06 -13.15
C ALA A 102 -13.50 -8.94 -11.95
N THR A 103 -12.72 -9.96 -11.59
CA THR A 103 -12.97 -10.82 -10.44
C THR A 103 -12.85 -10.04 -9.13
N VAL A 104 -11.93 -9.09 -9.04
CA VAL A 104 -11.78 -8.21 -7.88
C VAL A 104 -13.04 -7.37 -7.68
N GLU A 105 -13.54 -6.77 -8.73
CA GLU A 105 -14.79 -5.99 -8.70
C GLU A 105 -15.97 -6.82 -8.23
N LYS A 106 -16.15 -8.00 -8.81
CA LYS A 106 -17.24 -8.91 -8.43
C LYS A 106 -17.20 -9.28 -6.95
N GLN A 107 -16.02 -9.59 -6.41
CA GLN A 107 -15.86 -9.93 -5.00
C GLN A 107 -16.16 -8.73 -4.09
N LEU A 108 -15.70 -7.54 -4.46
CA LEU A 108 -15.99 -6.31 -3.70
C LEU A 108 -17.49 -5.99 -3.68
N LEU A 109 -18.15 -6.07 -4.82
CA LEU A 109 -19.60 -5.83 -4.94
C LEU A 109 -20.43 -6.89 -4.17
N ALA A 110 -19.91 -8.11 -4.05
CA ALA A 110 -20.52 -9.17 -3.25
C ALA A 110 -20.29 -9.01 -1.74
N GLY A 111 -19.65 -7.93 -1.30
CA GLY A 111 -19.34 -7.68 0.11
C GLY A 111 -18.20 -8.51 0.69
N LYS A 112 -17.38 -9.11 -0.15
CA LYS A 112 -16.21 -9.89 0.27
C LYS A 112 -15.10 -8.97 0.77
N THR A 113 -14.37 -9.42 1.78
CA THR A 113 -13.13 -8.79 2.24
C THR A 113 -11.96 -9.32 1.44
N LEU A 114 -11.19 -8.43 0.83
CA LEU A 114 -9.99 -8.79 0.08
C LEU A 114 -8.75 -8.33 0.84
N LYS A 115 -7.86 -9.27 1.15
CA LYS A 115 -6.57 -8.94 1.78
C LYS A 115 -5.54 -8.57 0.71
N LEU A 116 -4.80 -7.51 0.97
CA LEU A 116 -3.75 -7.01 0.09
C LEU A 116 -2.38 -7.30 0.68
N TYR A 117 -1.50 -7.87 -0.13
CA TYR A 117 -0.11 -8.13 0.24
C TYR A 117 0.83 -7.60 -0.83
N LEU A 118 1.95 -7.05 -0.40
CA LEU A 118 3.05 -6.70 -1.29
C LEU A 118 4.07 -7.84 -1.24
N LEU A 119 4.36 -8.43 -2.39
CA LEU A 119 5.39 -9.44 -2.54
C LEU A 119 6.68 -8.77 -3.00
N LEU A 120 7.74 -8.92 -2.22
CA LEU A 120 9.06 -8.40 -2.51
C LEU A 120 9.98 -9.57 -2.85
N ASN A 121 10.28 -9.74 -4.13
CA ASN A 121 11.20 -10.74 -4.62
C ASN A 121 12.51 -10.08 -5.04
N PRO A 122 13.70 -10.64 -4.70
CA PRO A 122 14.97 -10.08 -5.14
C PRO A 122 15.00 -9.92 -6.66
N SER A 123 15.37 -8.73 -7.15
CA SER A 123 15.51 -8.46 -8.59
C SER A 123 16.64 -9.27 -9.20
N ASN A 124 17.70 -9.50 -8.43
CA ASN A 124 18.83 -10.33 -8.82
C ASN A 124 18.82 -11.62 -7.98
N PRO A 125 18.56 -12.80 -8.60
CA PRO A 125 18.53 -14.07 -7.87
C PRO A 125 19.89 -14.49 -7.29
N MET A 126 20.98 -13.88 -7.73
CA MET A 126 22.31 -14.11 -7.17
C MET A 126 22.52 -13.41 -5.83
N LEU A 127 21.70 -12.42 -5.50
CA LEU A 127 21.68 -11.83 -4.17
C LEU A 127 20.96 -12.79 -3.22
N MET A 128 21.64 -13.22 -2.18
CA MET A 128 21.06 -14.10 -1.15
C MET A 128 20.16 -13.32 -0.18
N ILE A 129 19.21 -12.57 -0.74
CA ILE A 129 18.23 -11.79 0.01
C ILE A 129 16.91 -12.57 -0.01
N PRO A 130 16.26 -12.80 1.15
CA PRO A 130 15.00 -13.53 1.20
C PRO A 130 13.85 -12.74 0.56
N SER A 131 12.92 -13.44 -0.07
CA SER A 131 11.63 -12.88 -0.46
C SER A 131 10.83 -12.47 0.78
N ARG A 132 10.05 -11.40 0.66
CA ARG A 132 9.22 -10.88 1.75
C ARG A 132 7.79 -10.72 1.30
N ARG A 133 6.86 -10.96 2.21
CA ARG A 133 5.43 -10.73 2.03
C ARG A 133 4.96 -9.73 3.07
N VAL A 134 4.51 -8.56 2.63
CA VAL A 134 4.12 -7.45 3.51
C VAL A 134 2.60 -7.29 3.45
N TYR A 135 1.94 -7.37 4.60
CA TYR A 135 0.50 -7.11 4.70
C TYR A 135 0.22 -5.61 4.53
N LEU A 136 -0.66 -5.27 3.60
CA LEU A 136 -1.01 -3.88 3.28
C LEU A 136 -2.33 -3.44 3.91
N GLY A 137 -3.24 -4.35 4.14
CA GLY A 137 -4.57 -4.05 4.65
C GLY A 137 -5.64 -4.91 3.98
N SER A 138 -6.87 -4.76 4.44
CA SER A 138 -8.04 -5.44 3.89
C SER A 138 -8.95 -4.45 3.19
N LEU A 139 -9.28 -4.74 1.95
CA LEU A 139 -10.15 -3.91 1.11
C LEU A 139 -11.61 -4.37 1.31
N VAL A 140 -12.46 -3.45 1.73
CA VAL A 140 -13.88 -3.71 2.01
C VAL A 140 -14.73 -2.63 1.38
N MET A 141 -15.86 -3.00 0.79
CA MET A 141 -16.84 -2.07 0.26
C MET A 141 -18.01 -1.91 1.24
N LYS A 142 -18.35 -0.69 1.53
CA LYS A 142 -19.53 -0.31 2.33
C LYS A 142 -20.60 0.37 1.52
#